data_33a761f67bf42b7c21a1ec946e6b52fb
#
_entry.id   33a761f67bf42b7c21a1ec946e6b52fb
#
_cell.length_a   1.000
_cell.length_b   1.000
_cell.length_c   1.000
_cell.angle_alpha   90.00
_cell.angle_beta   90.00
_cell.angle_gamma   90.00
#
_symmetry.space_group_name_H-M   'P 1'
#
loop_
_entity.id
_entity.type
_entity.pdbx_description
1 polymer ?
#
loop_
_entity_poly.entity_id
_entity_poly.type
_entity_poly.pdbx_seq_one_letter_code
_entity_poly.pdbx_strand_id
1 'polypeptide(L)'
;MLSFYQRFLHSNQSFKLRLARTGLLTALSLSTVLTACNDHRAPQPGQSIQSTSPKPSWGPTITPQMLAVIEELGRLAPIPLNQLTPQQARQQPSFKDAVTSLLDKNKIAPPTLSVNVSQRMIPGAGGTPIRAVIYTPTTVPAGSGPLPVIVYYHGGGWVIGSPEVYDYSTRALAAEVGAIVVSVDYRLAPENKFPTAHNDAYAAYVWARTNAAQIGGNPAKVAVAGESAGGNMAITTAMMARDNGVALPTHILSVFPVANNDLFSPSYNQYADAKPLNRPLVQYFVSNYFNSPADGDSPLISLTDVANLSGLPPTTIIAAEIDPLQSEGMALRDKLQALGVPVTYQLYPGTTHEFFGMYAIVPEAQQAQALAATQLRNAFR
;
A
#
# COMPACT_ATOMS: atom_id res chain seq x y z
N MET A 1 -33.68 -18.72 -45.97
CA MET A 1 -33.27 -18.40 -47.33
C MET A 1 -31.78 -18.12 -47.25
N LEU A 2 -30.93 -19.13 -47.46
CA LEU A 2 -30.22 -19.54 -48.67
C LEU A 2 -29.54 -18.34 -49.35
N SER A 3 -28.25 -18.30 -49.27
CA SER A 3 -27.27 -18.80 -50.25
C SER A 3 -26.59 -17.66 -51.00
N PHE A 4 -25.31 -17.50 -50.94
CA PHE A 4 -24.46 -17.73 -52.09
C PHE A 4 -22.99 -17.90 -51.69
N TYR A 5 -22.47 -19.02 -52.12
CA TYR A 5 -21.12 -19.59 -52.00
C TYR A 5 -20.33 -19.30 -53.30
N GLN A 6 -19.03 -19.24 -53.16
CA GLN A 6 -17.98 -19.71 -54.07
C GLN A 6 -17.35 -18.80 -55.17
N ARG A 7 -16.06 -18.93 -55.13
CA ARG A 7 -15.01 -19.14 -56.18
C ARG A 7 -14.21 -17.92 -56.64
N PHE A 8 -12.89 -17.95 -56.52
CA PHE A 8 -12.01 -18.52 -57.57
C PHE A 8 -10.57 -18.72 -57.05
N LEU A 9 -10.04 -19.89 -57.41
CA LEU A 9 -8.66 -20.34 -57.24
C LEU A 9 -7.83 -20.04 -58.50
N HIS A 10 -6.51 -20.04 -58.33
CA HIS A 10 -5.41 -20.33 -59.29
C HIS A 10 -4.80 -19.18 -60.10
N SER A 11 -3.49 -18.93 -59.88
CA SER A 11 -2.50 -19.34 -60.88
C SER A 11 -1.07 -19.29 -60.31
N ASN A 12 -0.39 -20.42 -60.46
CA ASN A 12 1.04 -20.64 -60.36
C ASN A 12 1.76 -20.02 -61.56
N GLN A 13 2.94 -19.40 -61.35
CA GLN A 13 4.06 -19.64 -62.28
C GLN A 13 5.41 -19.29 -61.62
N SER A 14 6.26 -20.28 -61.64
CA SER A 14 7.67 -20.34 -61.34
C SER A 14 8.53 -19.58 -62.35
N PHE A 15 9.61 -18.90 -61.88
CA PHE A 15 10.78 -18.64 -62.73
C PHE A 15 12.08 -18.85 -61.97
N LYS A 16 13.02 -19.52 -62.64
CA LYS A 16 14.28 -20.08 -62.16
C LYS A 16 15.41 -19.06 -62.09
N LEU A 17 16.29 -19.31 -61.12
CA LEU A 17 17.75 -19.09 -61.02
C LEU A 17 18.48 -18.11 -61.95
N ARG A 18 19.26 -17.20 -61.39
CA ARG A 18 20.67 -16.96 -61.75
C ARG A 18 21.50 -16.59 -60.51
N LEU A 19 22.59 -17.34 -60.29
CA LEU A 19 23.67 -17.05 -59.36
C LEU A 19 24.49 -15.87 -59.91
N ALA A 20 24.89 -14.94 -58.99
CA ALA A 20 26.13 -14.21 -59.14
C ALA A 20 26.70 -13.95 -57.74
N ARG A 21 27.99 -14.17 -57.66
CA ARG A 21 28.84 -14.17 -56.43
C ARG A 21 29.22 -12.77 -55.95
N THR A 22 29.61 -12.76 -54.67
CA THR A 22 30.53 -11.85 -53.95
C THR A 22 29.95 -10.59 -53.35
N GLY A 23 30.01 -10.56 -52.02
CA GLY A 23 29.82 -9.39 -51.20
C GLY A 23 29.71 -9.76 -49.71
N LEU A 24 30.88 -9.96 -49.09
CA LEU A 24 31.00 -10.18 -47.63
C LEU A 24 30.56 -8.90 -46.91
N LEU A 25 29.36 -8.88 -46.33
CA LEU A 25 28.92 -7.85 -45.44
C LEU A 25 28.59 -8.50 -44.08
N THR A 26 29.50 -8.26 -43.14
CA THR A 26 29.33 -8.59 -41.73
C THR A 26 28.12 -7.86 -41.17
N ALA A 27 27.04 -8.62 -40.98
CA ALA A 27 25.88 -8.16 -40.21
C ALA A 27 26.26 -8.16 -38.72
N LEU A 28 26.59 -6.99 -38.17
CA LEU A 28 26.65 -6.77 -36.73
C LEU A 28 25.22 -6.86 -36.20
N SER A 29 24.86 -8.01 -35.65
CA SER A 29 23.63 -8.15 -34.86
C SER A 29 23.81 -7.32 -33.58
N LEU A 30 23.18 -6.14 -33.56
CA LEU A 30 23.03 -5.33 -32.35
C LEU A 30 22.02 -6.06 -31.47
N SER A 31 22.50 -6.99 -30.65
CA SER A 31 21.73 -7.52 -29.52
C SER A 31 21.56 -6.38 -28.53
N THR A 32 20.39 -5.74 -28.55
CA THR A 32 19.96 -4.88 -27.47
C THR A 32 19.77 -5.78 -26.23
N VAL A 33 20.82 -5.88 -25.44
CA VAL A 33 20.74 -6.37 -24.07
C VAL A 33 19.88 -5.34 -23.34
N LEU A 34 18.60 -5.67 -23.16
CA LEU A 34 17.77 -5.05 -22.12
C LEU A 34 18.45 -5.40 -20.78
N THR A 35 19.35 -4.57 -20.34
CA THR A 35 19.79 -4.53 -18.96
C THR A 35 18.56 -4.13 -18.15
N ALA A 36 17.84 -5.13 -17.65
CA ALA A 36 17.01 -4.90 -16.48
C ALA A 36 17.92 -4.30 -15.44
N CYS A 37 17.72 -3.04 -15.09
CA CYS A 37 18.30 -2.45 -13.91
C CYS A 37 17.77 -3.25 -12.72
N ASN A 38 18.43 -4.35 -12.40
CA ASN A 38 18.38 -4.91 -11.07
C ASN A 38 19.03 -3.84 -10.19
N ASP A 39 18.22 -3.10 -9.46
CA ASP A 39 18.65 -2.30 -8.33
C ASP A 39 19.29 -3.28 -7.31
N HIS A 40 20.58 -3.57 -7.51
CA HIS A 40 21.38 -4.31 -6.56
C HIS A 40 21.68 -3.41 -5.35
N ARG A 41 20.64 -3.00 -4.64
CA ARG A 41 20.79 -2.48 -3.29
C ARG A 41 21.36 -3.63 -2.45
N ALA A 42 22.52 -3.42 -1.82
CA ALA A 42 23.10 -4.43 -0.93
C ALA A 42 22.02 -4.87 0.08
N PRO A 43 21.87 -6.19 0.33
CA PRO A 43 20.87 -6.67 1.28
C PRO A 43 21.01 -5.94 2.60
N GLN A 44 19.89 -5.48 3.16
CA GLN A 44 19.89 -4.88 4.49
C GLN A 44 20.27 -5.96 5.52
N PRO A 45 21.06 -5.63 6.55
CA PRO A 45 21.53 -6.63 7.53
C PRO A 45 20.44 -7.52 8.12
N GLY A 46 19.23 -6.99 8.33
CA GLY A 46 18.09 -7.74 8.85
C GLY A 46 17.54 -8.83 7.93
N GLN A 47 17.88 -8.82 6.65
CA GLN A 47 17.44 -9.85 5.68
C GLN A 47 18.09 -11.23 5.90
N SER A 48 19.15 -11.32 6.70
CA SER A 48 19.71 -12.60 7.12
C SER A 48 18.84 -13.34 8.16
N ILE A 49 17.90 -12.65 8.80
CA ILE A 49 16.96 -13.23 9.78
C ILE A 49 15.94 -14.08 9.03
N GLN A 50 15.84 -15.35 9.41
CA GLN A 50 14.92 -16.31 8.79
C GLN A 50 14.31 -17.20 9.85
N SER A 51 13.06 -17.63 9.62
CA SER A 51 12.47 -18.71 10.41
C SER A 51 13.10 -20.05 10.04
N THR A 52 13.26 -20.91 11.03
CA THR A 52 13.65 -22.33 10.86
C THR A 52 12.46 -23.27 10.98
N SER A 53 11.30 -22.75 11.34
CA SER A 53 10.08 -23.54 11.46
C SER A 53 9.53 -23.93 10.08
N PRO A 54 8.81 -25.07 9.99
CA PRO A 54 8.11 -25.43 8.78
C PRO A 54 7.02 -24.41 8.45
N LYS A 55 6.77 -24.22 7.16
CA LYS A 55 5.70 -23.33 6.69
C LYS A 55 4.34 -23.77 7.22
N PRO A 56 3.53 -22.86 7.76
CA PRO A 56 2.21 -23.21 8.29
C PRO A 56 1.22 -23.51 7.15
N SER A 57 0.20 -24.30 7.44
CA SER A 57 -0.84 -24.67 6.47
C SER A 57 -1.62 -23.47 5.94
N TRP A 58 -1.77 -22.41 6.73
CA TRP A 58 -2.44 -21.16 6.31
C TRP A 58 -1.59 -20.27 5.39
N GLY A 59 -0.30 -20.58 5.23
CA GLY A 59 0.66 -19.80 4.44
C GLY A 59 1.75 -20.67 3.82
N PRO A 60 1.42 -21.61 2.93
CA PRO A 60 2.39 -22.57 2.37
C PRO A 60 3.45 -21.91 1.49
N THR A 61 3.19 -20.73 0.99
CA THR A 61 4.11 -19.94 0.16
C THR A 61 4.94 -18.94 0.97
N ILE A 62 4.65 -18.71 2.26
CA ILE A 62 5.28 -17.67 3.10
C ILE A 62 6.81 -17.71 3.02
N THR A 63 7.42 -16.53 2.88
CA THR A 63 8.90 -16.43 2.87
C THR A 63 9.48 -16.62 4.28
N PRO A 64 10.72 -17.13 4.40
CA PRO A 64 11.33 -17.38 5.71
C PRO A 64 11.45 -16.12 6.57
N GLN A 65 11.74 -14.96 5.95
CA GLN A 65 11.83 -13.69 6.66
C GLN A 65 10.46 -13.25 7.18
N MET A 66 9.43 -13.35 6.33
CA MET A 66 8.06 -13.03 6.72
C MET A 66 7.58 -13.91 7.88
N LEU A 67 7.84 -15.23 7.79
CA LEU A 67 7.48 -16.18 8.83
C LEU A 67 8.19 -15.87 10.16
N ALA A 68 9.47 -15.49 10.12
CA ALA A 68 10.22 -15.12 11.33
C ALA A 68 9.57 -13.94 12.07
N VAL A 69 9.10 -12.91 11.33
CA VAL A 69 8.39 -11.77 11.94
C VAL A 69 7.06 -12.21 12.55
N ILE A 70 6.29 -13.06 11.85
CA ILE A 70 5.00 -13.55 12.36
C ILE A 70 5.17 -14.41 13.62
N GLU A 71 6.20 -15.25 13.67
CA GLU A 71 6.52 -16.07 14.86
C GLU A 71 6.91 -15.19 16.05
N GLU A 72 7.75 -14.18 15.81
CA GLU A 72 8.15 -13.26 16.86
C GLU A 72 6.96 -12.44 17.38
N LEU A 73 6.09 -11.97 16.48
CA LEU A 73 4.85 -11.29 16.87
C LEU A 73 3.98 -12.18 17.75
N GLY A 74 3.79 -13.46 17.35
CA GLY A 74 3.02 -14.42 18.14
C GLY A 74 3.65 -14.73 19.51
N ARG A 75 4.98 -14.67 19.62
CA ARG A 75 5.69 -14.82 20.87
C ARG A 75 5.51 -13.62 21.80
N LEU A 76 5.52 -12.40 21.25
CA LEU A 76 5.37 -11.15 22.00
C LEU A 76 3.92 -10.90 22.40
N ALA A 77 2.97 -11.23 21.53
CA ALA A 77 1.53 -11.01 21.70
C ALA A 77 0.78 -12.36 21.56
N PRO A 78 0.84 -13.23 22.57
CA PRO A 78 0.30 -14.60 22.47
C PRO A 78 -1.24 -14.65 22.50
N ILE A 79 -1.90 -13.59 22.99
CA ILE A 79 -3.36 -13.51 23.02
C ILE A 79 -3.86 -12.91 21.71
N PRO A 80 -4.72 -13.59 20.94
CA PRO A 80 -5.30 -13.04 19.73
C PRO A 80 -6.03 -11.70 19.99
N LEU A 81 -5.80 -10.68 19.14
CA LEU A 81 -6.36 -9.34 19.33
C LEU A 81 -7.89 -9.35 19.42
N ASN A 82 -8.56 -10.22 18.70
CA ASN A 82 -10.02 -10.35 18.73
C ASN A 82 -10.59 -10.97 20.02
N GLN A 83 -9.74 -11.38 20.97
CA GLN A 83 -10.11 -11.83 22.31
C GLN A 83 -9.90 -10.72 23.37
N LEU A 84 -9.42 -9.57 22.97
CA LEU A 84 -9.12 -8.42 23.84
C LEU A 84 -10.15 -7.32 23.63
N THR A 85 -10.31 -6.46 24.65
CA THR A 85 -11.01 -5.19 24.41
C THR A 85 -10.18 -4.31 23.48
N PRO A 86 -10.78 -3.34 22.76
CA PRO A 86 -10.02 -2.41 21.91
C PRO A 86 -8.89 -1.69 22.64
N GLN A 87 -9.10 -1.29 23.90
CA GLN A 87 -8.09 -0.63 24.73
C GLN A 87 -6.92 -1.56 25.04
N GLN A 88 -7.19 -2.84 25.35
CA GLN A 88 -6.15 -3.85 25.56
C GLN A 88 -5.41 -4.19 24.27
N ALA A 89 -6.13 -4.29 23.14
CA ALA A 89 -5.55 -4.57 21.84
C ALA A 89 -4.55 -3.49 21.39
N ARG A 90 -4.84 -2.21 21.66
CA ARG A 90 -3.94 -1.08 21.37
C ARG A 90 -2.64 -1.10 22.18
N GLN A 91 -2.61 -1.83 23.29
CA GLN A 91 -1.42 -1.95 24.16
C GLN A 91 -0.58 -3.19 23.84
N GLN A 92 -1.04 -4.05 22.93
CA GLN A 92 -0.28 -5.24 22.54
C GLN A 92 0.93 -4.86 21.67
N PRO A 93 2.02 -5.64 21.76
CA PRO A 93 3.12 -5.54 20.81
C PRO A 93 2.63 -5.63 19.37
N SER A 94 3.20 -4.80 18.51
CA SER A 94 2.88 -4.68 17.09
C SER A 94 3.91 -5.42 16.21
N PHE A 95 3.67 -5.45 14.90
CA PHE A 95 4.66 -5.95 13.94
C PHE A 95 5.97 -5.14 13.99
N LYS A 96 5.92 -3.83 14.28
CA LYS A 96 7.12 -3.02 14.51
C LYS A 96 7.94 -3.53 15.70
N ASP A 97 7.27 -3.90 16.79
CA ASP A 97 7.94 -4.44 17.97
C ASP A 97 8.57 -5.81 17.67
N ALA A 98 7.91 -6.64 16.87
CA ALA A 98 8.45 -7.92 16.40
C ALA A 98 9.71 -7.72 15.55
N VAL A 99 9.68 -6.78 14.60
CA VAL A 99 10.85 -6.41 13.78
C VAL A 99 11.99 -5.91 14.69
N THR A 100 11.71 -4.98 15.58
CA THR A 100 12.72 -4.42 16.52
C THR A 100 13.32 -5.53 17.40
N SER A 101 12.49 -6.39 17.98
CA SER A 101 12.93 -7.52 18.81
C SER A 101 13.85 -8.49 18.05
N LEU A 102 13.53 -8.79 16.79
CA LEU A 102 14.39 -9.66 15.96
C LEU A 102 15.72 -9.01 15.65
N LEU A 103 15.76 -7.72 15.33
CA LEU A 103 16.99 -6.99 15.09
C LEU A 103 17.88 -7.00 16.34
N ASP A 104 17.30 -6.70 17.51
CA ASP A 104 18.01 -6.66 18.78
C ASP A 104 18.59 -8.03 19.17
N LYS A 105 17.79 -9.12 19.05
CA LYS A 105 18.23 -10.50 19.32
C LYS A 105 19.42 -10.92 18.45
N ASN A 106 19.45 -10.44 17.20
CA ASN A 106 20.52 -10.74 16.25
C ASN A 106 21.65 -9.70 16.26
N LYS A 107 21.59 -8.69 17.14
CA LYS A 107 22.56 -7.59 17.24
C LYS A 107 22.75 -6.84 15.92
N ILE A 108 21.68 -6.66 15.20
CA ILE A 108 21.63 -5.96 13.92
C ILE A 108 21.06 -4.55 14.16
N ALA A 109 21.82 -3.53 13.78
CA ALA A 109 21.34 -2.16 13.86
C ALA A 109 20.15 -1.94 12.89
N PRO A 110 19.10 -1.24 13.31
CA PRO A 110 17.99 -0.89 12.40
C PRO A 110 18.52 -0.01 11.25
N PRO A 111 17.87 -0.06 10.07
CA PRO A 111 18.23 0.80 8.95
C PRO A 111 18.17 2.29 9.35
N THR A 112 19.22 3.03 9.02
CA THR A 112 19.23 4.48 9.25
C THR A 112 18.49 5.16 8.11
N LEU A 113 17.33 5.73 8.42
CA LEU A 113 16.56 6.57 7.51
C LEU A 113 16.71 8.03 7.94
N SER A 114 17.28 8.86 7.05
CA SER A 114 17.62 10.26 7.32
C SER A 114 16.38 11.16 7.33
N VAL A 115 15.65 11.16 8.44
CA VAL A 115 14.35 11.83 8.60
C VAL A 115 14.27 12.49 9.98
N ASN A 116 13.94 13.77 10.00
CA ASN A 116 13.54 14.47 11.22
C ASN A 116 12.06 14.20 11.50
N VAL A 117 11.72 14.01 12.78
CA VAL A 117 10.34 13.77 13.22
C VAL A 117 9.90 14.86 14.17
N SER A 118 8.73 15.41 13.91
CA SER A 118 8.04 16.37 14.77
C SER A 118 6.56 16.01 14.84
N GLN A 119 5.82 16.68 15.72
CA GLN A 119 4.38 16.46 15.84
C GLN A 119 3.64 17.80 15.92
N ARG A 120 2.39 17.79 15.50
CA ARG A 120 1.52 18.96 15.50
C ARG A 120 0.06 18.54 15.73
N MET A 121 -0.70 19.38 16.39
CA MET A 121 -2.15 19.29 16.39
C MET A 121 -2.69 19.95 15.13
N ILE A 122 -3.56 19.25 14.41
CA ILE A 122 -4.25 19.72 13.22
C ILE A 122 -5.76 19.59 13.41
N PRO A 123 -6.60 20.36 12.72
CA PRO A 123 -8.04 20.17 12.80
C PRO A 123 -8.44 18.85 12.13
N GLY A 124 -9.13 18.01 12.88
CA GLY A 124 -9.90 16.86 12.38
C GLY A 124 -11.33 17.28 12.00
N ALA A 125 -12.19 16.30 11.81
CA ALA A 125 -13.59 16.52 11.47
C ALA A 125 -14.31 17.33 12.54
N GLY A 126 -15.11 18.32 12.09
CA GLY A 126 -15.80 19.24 12.99
C GLY A 126 -14.88 20.18 13.76
N GLY A 127 -13.61 20.32 13.35
CA GLY A 127 -12.63 21.17 14.03
C GLY A 127 -12.03 20.55 15.29
N THR A 128 -12.37 19.30 15.63
CA THR A 128 -11.76 18.61 16.78
C THR A 128 -10.26 18.41 16.53
N PRO A 129 -9.37 18.86 17.44
CA PRO A 129 -7.94 18.68 17.24
C PRO A 129 -7.55 17.19 17.23
N ILE A 130 -6.78 16.78 16.22
CA ILE A 130 -6.14 15.47 16.13
C ILE A 130 -4.63 15.65 15.95
N ARG A 131 -3.86 14.67 16.40
CA ARG A 131 -2.40 14.70 16.28
C ARG A 131 -1.98 14.28 14.87
N ALA A 132 -0.94 14.93 14.35
CA ALA A 132 -0.21 14.47 13.16
C ALA A 132 1.27 14.39 13.50
N VAL A 133 1.93 13.29 13.09
CA VAL A 133 3.38 13.12 13.16
C VAL A 133 3.96 13.44 11.80
N ILE A 134 4.93 14.36 11.76
CA ILE A 134 5.49 14.91 10.52
C ILE A 134 6.92 14.40 10.37
N TYR A 135 7.16 13.68 9.27
CA TYR A 135 8.46 13.14 8.88
C TYR A 135 9.04 13.98 7.76
N THR A 136 10.15 14.66 8.03
CA THR A 136 10.81 15.54 7.05
C THR A 136 12.15 14.93 6.65
N PRO A 137 12.37 14.60 5.37
CA PRO A 137 13.65 14.04 4.91
C PRO A 137 14.78 15.07 5.09
N THR A 138 15.97 14.58 5.50
CA THR A 138 17.14 15.46 5.76
C THR A 138 18.18 15.40 4.63
N THR A 139 18.03 14.48 3.67
CA THR A 139 18.96 14.28 2.55
C THR A 139 18.54 14.97 1.26
N VAL A 140 17.65 15.95 1.35
CA VAL A 140 17.19 16.69 0.17
C VAL A 140 18.25 17.74 -0.21
N PRO A 141 18.63 17.86 -1.49
CA PRO A 141 19.60 18.87 -1.92
C PRO A 141 19.20 20.29 -1.52
N ALA A 142 20.15 21.07 -1.07
CA ALA A 142 19.91 22.48 -0.75
C ALA A 142 19.36 23.23 -1.98
N GLY A 143 18.30 24.01 -1.77
CA GLY A 143 17.65 24.75 -2.86
C GLY A 143 16.58 23.98 -3.64
N SER A 144 16.21 22.78 -3.24
CA SER A 144 15.15 21.99 -3.90
C SER A 144 13.75 22.63 -3.83
N GLY A 145 13.59 23.77 -3.17
CA GLY A 145 12.29 24.42 -2.97
C GLY A 145 11.39 23.71 -1.97
N PRO A 146 10.10 24.08 -1.90
CA PRO A 146 9.13 23.38 -1.04
C PRO A 146 8.96 21.92 -1.46
N LEU A 147 9.01 20.99 -0.48
CA LEU A 147 8.96 19.55 -0.71
C LEU A 147 7.54 19.06 -1.05
N PRO A 148 7.38 18.00 -1.83
CA PRO A 148 6.10 17.31 -1.93
C PRO A 148 5.60 16.84 -0.55
N VAL A 149 4.30 16.65 -0.41
CA VAL A 149 3.67 16.19 0.84
C VAL A 149 2.89 14.91 0.58
N ILE A 150 3.01 13.95 1.47
CA ILE A 150 2.22 12.72 1.50
C ILE A 150 1.41 12.74 2.79
N VAL A 151 0.09 12.76 2.70
CA VAL A 151 -0.78 12.52 3.86
C VAL A 151 -0.97 11.03 4.00
N TYR A 152 -0.54 10.49 5.14
CA TYR A 152 -0.48 9.06 5.37
C TYR A 152 -1.48 8.64 6.45
N TYR A 153 -2.23 7.58 6.16
CA TYR A 153 -3.20 6.97 7.06
C TYR A 153 -2.75 5.57 7.43
N HIS A 154 -2.57 5.33 8.74
CA HIS A 154 -2.14 4.03 9.24
C HIS A 154 -3.26 2.98 9.13
N GLY A 155 -2.90 1.70 9.26
CA GLY A 155 -3.83 0.57 9.31
C GLY A 155 -4.39 0.32 10.71
N GLY A 156 -4.89 -0.92 10.92
CA GLY A 156 -5.43 -1.34 12.21
C GLY A 156 -6.95 -1.32 12.29
N GLY A 157 -7.66 -1.45 11.17
CA GLY A 157 -9.11 -1.64 11.11
C GLY A 157 -9.93 -0.51 11.75
N TRP A 158 -9.39 0.72 11.77
CA TRP A 158 -9.98 1.90 12.44
C TRP A 158 -10.16 1.76 13.96
N VAL A 159 -9.63 0.68 14.56
CA VAL A 159 -9.80 0.34 15.99
C VAL A 159 -8.47 0.40 16.75
N ILE A 160 -7.38 -0.01 16.10
CA ILE A 160 -6.03 -0.02 16.66
C ILE A 160 -5.06 0.71 15.73
N GLY A 161 -3.77 0.71 16.09
CA GLY A 161 -2.72 1.37 15.32
C GLY A 161 -2.48 2.81 15.76
N SER A 162 -1.39 3.36 15.28
CA SER A 162 -0.98 4.77 15.50
C SER A 162 0.16 5.12 14.53
N PRO A 163 0.53 6.40 14.39
CA PRO A 163 1.73 6.78 13.65
C PRO A 163 3.01 6.07 14.10
N GLU A 164 3.14 5.76 15.39
CA GLU A 164 4.31 5.07 15.96
C GLU A 164 4.41 3.61 15.51
N VAL A 165 3.29 2.91 15.36
CA VAL A 165 3.25 1.52 14.86
C VAL A 165 3.72 1.46 13.41
N TYR A 166 3.36 2.44 12.59
CA TYR A 166 3.68 2.54 11.17
C TYR A 166 4.91 3.41 10.87
N ASP A 167 5.75 3.67 11.87
CA ASP A 167 6.93 4.53 11.77
C ASP A 167 7.92 4.07 10.68
N TYR A 168 8.13 2.75 10.50
CA TYR A 168 9.02 2.24 9.45
C TYR A 168 8.50 2.55 8.04
N SER A 169 7.20 2.41 7.79
CA SER A 169 6.58 2.74 6.51
C SER A 169 6.72 4.23 6.18
N THR A 170 6.38 5.09 7.15
CA THR A 170 6.38 6.55 6.97
C THR A 170 7.79 7.12 6.81
N ARG A 171 8.77 6.61 7.58
CA ARG A 171 10.18 7.00 7.44
C ARG A 171 10.74 6.59 6.09
N ALA A 172 10.46 5.35 5.65
CA ALA A 172 10.93 4.87 4.37
C ALA A 172 10.35 5.71 3.21
N LEU A 173 9.05 5.98 3.23
CA LEU A 173 8.41 6.84 2.24
C LEU A 173 9.01 8.26 2.25
N ALA A 174 9.21 8.87 3.43
CA ALA A 174 9.79 10.21 3.53
C ALA A 174 11.21 10.25 2.95
N ALA A 175 12.06 9.31 3.32
CA ALA A 175 13.46 9.25 2.89
C ALA A 175 13.58 8.90 1.40
N GLU A 176 12.82 7.90 0.91
CA GLU A 176 12.96 7.41 -0.46
C GLU A 176 12.28 8.31 -1.49
N VAL A 177 11.15 8.93 -1.14
CA VAL A 177 10.48 9.90 -2.03
C VAL A 177 11.16 11.25 -2.03
N GLY A 178 11.78 11.65 -0.92
CA GLY A 178 12.22 13.02 -0.68
C GLY A 178 11.03 13.95 -0.41
N ALA A 179 9.99 13.46 0.27
CA ALA A 179 8.75 14.17 0.56
C ALA A 179 8.51 14.28 2.07
N ILE A 180 7.77 15.29 2.49
CA ILE A 180 7.26 15.37 3.85
C ILE A 180 6.10 14.38 3.97
N VAL A 181 6.14 13.49 4.97
CA VAL A 181 5.02 12.61 5.30
C VAL A 181 4.30 13.14 6.53
N VAL A 182 3.00 13.37 6.41
CA VAL A 182 2.09 13.76 7.47
C VAL A 182 1.28 12.53 7.87
N SER A 183 1.73 11.81 8.90
CA SER A 183 1.06 10.61 9.42
C SER A 183 -0.03 11.04 10.41
N VAL A 184 -1.27 10.72 10.07
CA VAL A 184 -2.46 11.20 10.77
C VAL A 184 -2.85 10.23 11.88
N ASP A 185 -2.94 10.74 13.10
CA ASP A 185 -3.45 10.03 14.28
C ASP A 185 -4.97 10.28 14.37
N TYR A 186 -5.71 9.67 13.45
CA TYR A 186 -7.17 9.82 13.37
C TYR A 186 -7.86 9.11 14.54
N ARG A 187 -9.04 9.58 14.91
CA ARG A 187 -9.80 9.04 16.03
C ARG A 187 -10.27 7.62 15.79
N LEU A 188 -10.04 6.74 16.75
CA LEU A 188 -10.30 5.31 16.68
C LEU A 188 -11.66 4.94 17.27
N ALA A 189 -12.20 3.83 16.79
CA ALA A 189 -13.37 3.15 17.32
C ALA A 189 -12.99 2.20 18.49
N PRO A 190 -13.89 1.84 19.39
CA PRO A 190 -15.34 2.17 19.38
C PRO A 190 -15.70 3.55 19.91
N GLU A 191 -14.74 4.32 20.41
CA GLU A 191 -14.99 5.65 20.97
C GLU A 191 -15.48 6.62 19.89
N ASN A 192 -15.01 6.43 18.66
CA ASN A 192 -15.38 7.23 17.50
C ASN A 192 -15.70 6.31 16.31
N LYS A 193 -16.94 5.87 16.24
CA LYS A 193 -17.42 4.95 15.21
C LYS A 193 -17.48 5.59 13.82
N PHE A 194 -17.77 4.77 12.82
CA PHE A 194 -17.96 5.17 11.42
C PHE A 194 -18.96 6.35 11.32
N PRO A 195 -18.68 7.37 10.50
CA PRO A 195 -17.55 7.56 9.61
C PRO A 195 -16.43 8.48 10.16
N THR A 196 -16.23 8.56 11.50
CA THR A 196 -15.36 9.57 12.12
C THR A 196 -13.92 9.52 11.57
N ALA A 197 -13.32 8.33 11.45
CA ALA A 197 -11.95 8.18 10.95
C ALA A 197 -11.80 8.67 9.49
N HIS A 198 -12.79 8.37 8.63
CA HIS A 198 -12.81 8.85 7.24
C HIS A 198 -12.91 10.38 7.17
N ASN A 199 -13.74 10.97 8.02
CA ASN A 199 -13.89 12.42 8.09
C ASN A 199 -12.63 13.11 8.62
N ASP A 200 -11.93 12.49 9.59
CA ASP A 200 -10.64 12.98 10.09
C ASP A 200 -9.55 12.88 9.01
N ALA A 201 -9.52 11.78 8.26
CA ALA A 201 -8.59 11.59 7.15
C ALA A 201 -8.77 12.67 6.07
N TYR A 202 -10.02 12.94 5.69
CA TYR A 202 -10.33 14.00 4.74
C TYR A 202 -9.96 15.39 5.28
N ALA A 203 -10.28 15.68 6.53
CA ALA A 203 -9.92 16.95 7.17
C ALA A 203 -8.40 17.17 7.20
N ALA A 204 -7.62 16.13 7.50
CA ALA A 204 -6.16 16.18 7.47
C ALA A 204 -5.61 16.42 6.05
N TYR A 205 -6.23 15.84 5.02
CA TYR A 205 -5.88 16.14 3.63
C TYR A 205 -6.15 17.60 3.27
N VAL A 206 -7.32 18.13 3.61
CA VAL A 206 -7.67 19.54 3.40
C VAL A 206 -6.70 20.46 4.13
N TRP A 207 -6.36 20.12 5.38
CA TRP A 207 -5.34 20.86 6.15
C TRP A 207 -3.98 20.85 5.44
N ALA A 208 -3.51 19.69 4.96
CA ALA A 208 -2.24 19.60 4.24
C ALA A 208 -2.24 20.45 2.97
N ARG A 209 -3.32 20.43 2.20
CA ARG A 209 -3.49 21.28 0.99
C ARG A 209 -3.40 22.77 1.28
N THR A 210 -3.90 23.20 2.43
CA THR A 210 -3.95 24.65 2.77
C THR A 210 -2.73 25.11 3.58
N ASN A 211 -2.09 24.20 4.30
CA ASN A 211 -1.05 24.55 5.29
C ASN A 211 0.33 23.92 4.99
N ALA A 212 0.52 23.22 3.85
CA ALA A 212 1.78 22.59 3.49
C ALA A 212 2.99 23.55 3.64
N ALA A 213 2.85 24.80 3.24
CA ALA A 213 3.91 25.79 3.34
C ALA A 213 4.41 26.02 4.77
N GLN A 214 3.57 25.84 5.78
CA GLN A 214 3.95 25.99 7.21
C GLN A 214 4.89 24.86 7.69
N ILE A 215 4.97 23.79 6.95
CA ILE A 215 5.86 22.64 7.23
C ILE A 215 6.95 22.47 6.17
N GLY A 216 7.16 23.47 5.30
CA GLY A 216 8.15 23.43 4.20
C GLY A 216 7.66 22.65 2.98
N GLY A 217 6.37 22.33 2.91
CA GLY A 217 5.76 21.56 1.83
C GLY A 217 5.17 22.42 0.71
N ASN A 218 4.98 21.79 -0.45
CA ASN A 218 4.33 22.38 -1.62
C ASN A 218 2.84 22.01 -1.67
N PRO A 219 1.90 22.95 -1.50
CA PRO A 219 0.48 22.65 -1.51
C PRO A 219 -0.06 22.16 -2.87
N ALA A 220 0.69 22.39 -3.96
CA ALA A 220 0.33 21.87 -5.28
C ALA A 220 0.74 20.39 -5.48
N LYS A 221 1.66 19.88 -4.67
CA LYS A 221 2.22 18.51 -4.77
C LYS A 221 1.87 17.71 -3.51
N VAL A 222 0.59 17.37 -3.36
CA VAL A 222 0.08 16.60 -2.22
C VAL A 222 -0.50 15.29 -2.72
N ALA A 223 0.03 14.17 -2.24
CA ALA A 223 -0.48 12.81 -2.45
C ALA A 223 -1.12 12.26 -1.17
N VAL A 224 -1.88 11.19 -1.28
CA VAL A 224 -2.40 10.43 -0.14
C VAL A 224 -1.86 9.00 -0.18
N ALA A 225 -1.59 8.43 0.98
CA ALA A 225 -1.09 7.08 1.14
C ALA A 225 -1.71 6.42 2.37
N GLY A 226 -1.79 5.10 2.38
CA GLY A 226 -2.22 4.37 3.59
C GLY A 226 -2.19 2.88 3.42
N GLU A 227 -2.27 2.18 4.55
CA GLU A 227 -2.21 0.72 4.66
C GLU A 227 -3.52 0.18 5.22
N SER A 228 -4.07 -0.91 4.67
CA SER A 228 -5.26 -1.60 5.18
C SER A 228 -6.49 -0.66 5.26
N ALA A 229 -7.03 -0.41 6.44
CA ALA A 229 -8.02 0.64 6.69
C ALA A 229 -7.54 2.03 6.21
N GLY A 230 -6.25 2.32 6.34
CA GLY A 230 -5.63 3.53 5.80
C GLY A 230 -5.57 3.54 4.27
N GLY A 231 -5.37 2.37 3.65
CA GLY A 231 -5.43 2.20 2.20
C GLY A 231 -6.83 2.50 1.63
N ASN A 232 -7.86 2.08 2.35
CA ASN A 232 -9.25 2.47 2.08
C ASN A 232 -9.41 4.00 2.21
N MET A 233 -8.94 4.59 3.31
CA MET A 233 -9.06 6.03 3.55
C MET A 233 -8.28 6.88 2.53
N ALA A 234 -7.19 6.37 1.94
CA ALA A 234 -6.49 7.05 0.87
C ALA A 234 -7.38 7.20 -0.40
N ILE A 235 -8.11 6.15 -0.76
CA ILE A 235 -9.09 6.20 -1.88
C ILE A 235 -10.25 7.12 -1.54
N THR A 236 -10.87 6.92 -0.36
CA THR A 236 -12.09 7.68 0.03
C THR A 236 -11.80 9.15 0.26
N THR A 237 -10.61 9.52 0.72
CA THR A 237 -10.17 10.92 0.80
C THR A 237 -10.16 11.59 -0.58
N ALA A 238 -9.67 10.90 -1.61
CA ALA A 238 -9.71 11.42 -2.98
C ALA A 238 -11.14 11.52 -3.52
N MET A 239 -12.02 10.54 -3.21
CA MET A 239 -13.45 10.62 -3.52
C MET A 239 -14.10 11.86 -2.87
N MET A 240 -13.90 12.02 -1.57
CA MET A 240 -14.45 13.17 -0.82
C MET A 240 -13.88 14.50 -1.33
N ALA A 241 -12.62 14.56 -1.73
CA ALA A 241 -12.03 15.76 -2.32
C ALA A 241 -12.72 16.11 -3.66
N ARG A 242 -12.91 15.13 -4.55
CA ARG A 242 -13.65 15.31 -5.81
C ARG A 242 -15.06 15.81 -5.56
N ASP A 243 -15.79 15.15 -4.67
CA ASP A 243 -17.22 15.41 -4.45
C ASP A 243 -17.47 16.75 -3.75
N ASN A 244 -16.47 17.27 -3.01
CA ASN A 244 -16.51 18.58 -2.38
C ASN A 244 -15.80 19.68 -3.20
N GLY A 245 -15.35 19.41 -4.44
CA GLY A 245 -14.69 20.40 -5.29
C GLY A 245 -13.31 20.84 -4.76
N VAL A 246 -12.69 20.06 -3.88
CA VAL A 246 -11.31 20.28 -3.43
C VAL A 246 -10.35 19.68 -4.45
N ALA A 247 -9.25 20.36 -4.72
CA ALA A 247 -8.24 19.85 -5.64
C ALA A 247 -7.79 18.43 -5.23
N LEU A 248 -7.78 17.52 -6.20
CA LEU A 248 -7.44 16.11 -5.98
C LEU A 248 -5.98 15.92 -5.54
N PRO A 249 -5.67 14.84 -4.81
CA PRO A 249 -4.27 14.45 -4.60
C PRO A 249 -3.61 14.13 -5.96
N THR A 250 -2.29 14.35 -6.04
CA THR A 250 -1.53 14.04 -7.25
C THR A 250 -1.41 12.54 -7.52
N HIS A 251 -1.52 11.73 -6.45
CA HIS A 251 -1.45 10.27 -6.51
C HIS A 251 -2.11 9.64 -5.28
N ILE A 252 -2.59 8.41 -5.45
CA ILE A 252 -3.08 7.56 -4.36
C ILE A 252 -2.14 6.36 -4.25
N LEU A 253 -1.57 6.14 -3.06
CA LEU A 253 -0.90 4.90 -2.69
C LEU A 253 -1.77 4.12 -1.72
N SER A 254 -2.34 3.02 -2.17
CA SER A 254 -3.26 2.18 -1.39
C SER A 254 -2.64 0.79 -1.19
N VAL A 255 -2.22 0.48 0.02
CA VAL A 255 -1.48 -0.73 0.35
C VAL A 255 -2.41 -1.71 1.04
N PHE A 256 -2.57 -2.91 0.47
CA PHE A 256 -3.50 -3.99 0.89
C PHE A 256 -4.82 -3.46 1.47
N PRO A 257 -5.57 -2.63 0.70
CA PRO A 257 -6.71 -1.89 1.23
C PRO A 257 -7.90 -2.77 1.60
N VAL A 258 -8.68 -2.32 2.60
CA VAL A 258 -10.09 -2.72 2.70
C VAL A 258 -10.85 -2.05 1.56
N ALA A 259 -11.55 -2.83 0.74
CA ALA A 259 -12.30 -2.31 -0.41
C ALA A 259 -13.71 -2.90 -0.58
N ASN A 260 -14.08 -3.85 0.29
CA ASN A 260 -15.40 -4.49 0.28
C ASN A 260 -15.83 -4.85 1.72
N ASN A 261 -17.09 -5.22 1.87
CA ASN A 261 -17.68 -5.74 3.11
C ASN A 261 -18.04 -7.25 3.02
N ASP A 262 -17.73 -7.92 1.90
CA ASP A 262 -17.91 -9.38 1.76
C ASP A 262 -16.75 -10.15 2.41
N LEU A 263 -17.01 -10.69 3.60
CA LEU A 263 -16.06 -11.51 4.35
C LEU A 263 -15.96 -12.98 3.88
N PHE A 264 -16.58 -13.31 2.75
CA PHE A 264 -16.60 -14.65 2.17
C PHE A 264 -16.06 -14.70 0.74
N SER A 265 -15.37 -13.66 0.29
CA SER A 265 -14.69 -13.63 -0.99
C SER A 265 -13.64 -14.74 -1.10
N PRO A 266 -13.11 -15.06 -2.28
CA PRO A 266 -12.14 -16.16 -2.45
C PRO A 266 -10.94 -16.08 -1.51
N SER A 267 -10.34 -14.91 -1.32
CA SER A 267 -9.19 -14.75 -0.43
C SER A 267 -9.57 -14.86 1.06
N TYR A 268 -10.75 -14.39 1.46
CA TYR A 268 -11.26 -14.59 2.81
C TYR A 268 -11.47 -16.07 3.14
N ASN A 269 -11.85 -16.89 2.15
CA ASN A 269 -12.00 -18.33 2.34
C ASN A 269 -10.64 -19.04 2.36
N GLN A 270 -9.74 -18.66 1.45
CA GLN A 270 -8.41 -19.25 1.35
C GLN A 270 -7.50 -18.92 2.55
N TYR A 271 -7.54 -17.69 3.02
CA TYR A 271 -6.69 -17.15 4.07
C TYR A 271 -7.46 -16.83 5.36
N ALA A 272 -8.53 -17.60 5.63
CA ALA A 272 -9.39 -17.39 6.80
C ALA A 272 -8.63 -17.43 8.13
N ASP A 273 -7.54 -18.22 8.21
CA ASP A 273 -6.71 -18.41 9.38
C ASP A 273 -5.30 -17.82 9.24
N ALA A 274 -5.06 -16.99 8.22
CA ALA A 274 -3.77 -16.32 8.00
C ALA A 274 -3.38 -15.43 9.19
N LYS A 275 -2.10 -15.11 9.27
CA LYS A 275 -1.55 -14.20 10.29
C LYS A 275 -0.73 -13.09 9.62
N PRO A 276 -0.75 -11.87 10.19
CA PRO A 276 -1.39 -11.47 11.44
C PRO A 276 -2.90 -11.20 11.28
N LEU A 277 -3.40 -10.99 10.03
CA LEU A 277 -4.81 -10.74 9.75
C LEU A 277 -5.51 -12.03 9.33
N ASN A 278 -6.69 -12.26 9.92
CA ASN A 278 -7.59 -13.37 9.59
C ASN A 278 -9.04 -12.91 9.61
N ARG A 279 -9.96 -13.75 9.12
CA ARG A 279 -11.39 -13.41 9.10
C ARG A 279 -11.95 -13.03 10.48
N PRO A 280 -11.70 -13.76 11.59
CA PRO A 280 -12.18 -13.39 12.92
C PRO A 280 -11.69 -12.01 13.37
N LEU A 281 -10.47 -11.62 13.04
CA LEU A 281 -9.93 -10.30 13.38
C LEU A 281 -10.59 -9.19 12.56
N VAL A 282 -10.88 -9.42 11.26
CA VAL A 282 -11.65 -8.46 10.46
C VAL A 282 -13.07 -8.30 11.03
N GLN A 283 -13.74 -9.40 11.42
CA GLN A 283 -15.04 -9.32 12.07
C GLN A 283 -15.00 -8.52 13.37
N TYR A 284 -13.93 -8.68 14.16
CA TYR A 284 -13.72 -7.88 15.37
C TYR A 284 -13.60 -6.38 15.03
N PHE A 285 -12.83 -5.99 14.02
CA PHE A 285 -12.71 -4.59 13.60
C PHE A 285 -14.04 -4.02 13.14
N VAL A 286 -14.76 -4.72 12.27
CA VAL A 286 -16.07 -4.32 11.76
C VAL A 286 -17.08 -4.12 12.90
N SER A 287 -17.15 -5.06 13.87
CA SER A 287 -18.08 -4.97 14.99
C SER A 287 -17.81 -3.80 15.92
N ASN A 288 -16.55 -3.36 16.04
CA ASN A 288 -16.18 -2.20 16.84
C ASN A 288 -16.36 -0.87 16.08
N TYR A 289 -16.11 -0.86 14.75
CA TYR A 289 -16.13 0.36 13.96
C TYR A 289 -17.52 0.75 13.47
N PHE A 290 -18.33 -0.19 13.00
CA PHE A 290 -19.65 0.10 12.45
C PHE A 290 -20.69 0.37 13.55
N ASN A 291 -21.65 1.27 13.27
CA ASN A 291 -22.82 1.48 14.10
C ASN A 291 -23.85 0.38 13.86
N SER A 292 -23.95 -0.07 12.61
CA SER A 292 -24.83 -1.16 12.16
C SER A 292 -24.20 -1.86 10.95
N PRO A 293 -24.65 -3.07 10.58
CA PRO A 293 -24.19 -3.77 9.36
C PRO A 293 -24.34 -2.93 8.08
N ALA A 294 -25.33 -2.04 8.02
CA ALA A 294 -25.56 -1.17 6.86
C ALA A 294 -24.40 -0.19 6.59
N ASP A 295 -23.54 0.11 7.57
CA ASP A 295 -22.35 0.92 7.35
C ASP A 295 -21.37 0.24 6.38
N GLY A 296 -21.39 -1.11 6.31
CA GLY A 296 -20.62 -1.88 5.35
C GLY A 296 -20.98 -1.60 3.89
N ASP A 297 -22.24 -1.24 3.61
CA ASP A 297 -22.74 -0.91 2.27
C ASP A 297 -22.48 0.56 1.90
N SER A 298 -21.80 1.31 2.76
CA SER A 298 -21.40 2.68 2.47
C SER A 298 -20.37 2.75 1.34
N PRO A 299 -20.44 3.74 0.43
CA PRO A 299 -19.40 3.96 -0.57
C PRO A 299 -18.01 4.29 0.03
N LEU A 300 -17.94 4.60 1.31
CA LEU A 300 -16.65 4.77 2.02
C LEU A 300 -16.03 3.44 2.49
N ILE A 301 -16.78 2.34 2.48
CA ILE A 301 -16.31 1.00 2.86
C ILE A 301 -16.27 0.09 1.63
N SER A 302 -17.42 -0.12 0.98
CA SER A 302 -17.57 -0.99 -0.19
C SER A 302 -17.19 -0.25 -1.47
N LEU A 303 -15.89 -0.07 -1.67
CA LEU A 303 -15.34 0.62 -2.84
C LEU A 303 -15.61 -0.13 -4.13
N THR A 304 -15.59 -1.47 -4.08
CA THR A 304 -15.74 -2.32 -5.27
C THR A 304 -17.18 -2.36 -5.78
N ASP A 305 -18.18 -2.26 -4.92
CA ASP A 305 -19.58 -2.43 -5.31
C ASP A 305 -20.30 -1.10 -5.52
N VAL A 306 -20.36 -0.27 -4.50
CA VAL A 306 -21.25 0.91 -4.51
C VAL A 306 -20.56 2.24 -4.78
N ALA A 307 -19.24 2.38 -4.50
CA ALA A 307 -18.55 3.65 -4.66
C ALA A 307 -18.40 4.07 -6.13
N ASN A 308 -18.57 5.36 -6.39
CA ASN A 308 -18.16 5.95 -7.67
C ASN A 308 -16.68 6.34 -7.62
N LEU A 309 -15.84 5.60 -8.37
CA LEU A 309 -14.39 5.81 -8.43
C LEU A 309 -13.93 6.55 -9.70
N SER A 310 -14.87 7.04 -10.53
CA SER A 310 -14.51 7.79 -11.75
C SER A 310 -13.82 9.11 -11.44
N GLY A 311 -12.88 9.50 -12.29
CA GLY A 311 -12.15 10.77 -12.17
C GLY A 311 -11.14 10.83 -11.00
N LEU A 312 -10.84 9.71 -10.35
CA LEU A 312 -9.79 9.65 -9.34
C LEU A 312 -8.40 9.76 -9.99
N PRO A 313 -7.38 10.24 -9.24
CA PRO A 313 -6.03 10.36 -9.76
C PRO A 313 -5.35 9.00 -9.96
N PRO A 314 -4.18 8.96 -10.65
CA PRO A 314 -3.39 7.74 -10.77
C PRO A 314 -3.19 7.07 -9.42
N THR A 315 -3.40 5.75 -9.38
CA THR A 315 -3.45 4.97 -8.15
C THR A 315 -2.44 3.83 -8.20
N THR A 316 -1.67 3.66 -7.14
CA THR A 316 -0.84 2.46 -6.93
C THR A 316 -1.48 1.60 -5.85
N ILE A 317 -1.71 0.32 -6.17
CA ILE A 317 -2.20 -0.68 -5.22
C ILE A 317 -1.10 -1.71 -5.00
N ILE A 318 -0.68 -1.87 -3.76
CA ILE A 318 0.26 -2.90 -3.31
C ILE A 318 -0.54 -3.96 -2.56
N ALA A 319 -0.35 -5.24 -2.90
CA ALA A 319 -1.09 -6.35 -2.31
C ALA A 319 -0.15 -7.42 -1.76
N ALA A 320 -0.55 -8.08 -0.67
CA ALA A 320 0.08 -9.27 -0.13
C ALA A 320 -0.60 -10.53 -0.68
N GLU A 321 0.16 -11.63 -0.86
CA GLU A 321 -0.41 -12.88 -1.35
C GLU A 321 -1.28 -13.55 -0.28
N ILE A 322 -0.74 -13.69 0.94
CA ILE A 322 -1.38 -14.44 2.04
C ILE A 322 -2.19 -13.44 2.88
N ASP A 323 -3.31 -12.98 2.30
CA ASP A 323 -4.10 -11.89 2.88
C ASP A 323 -5.59 -12.09 2.57
N PRO A 324 -6.48 -12.07 3.58
CA PRO A 324 -7.92 -12.05 3.34
C PRO A 324 -8.39 -10.92 2.40
N LEU A 325 -7.70 -9.78 2.37
CA LEU A 325 -8.05 -8.61 1.55
C LEU A 325 -7.54 -8.70 0.09
N GLN A 326 -6.82 -9.75 -0.29
CA GLN A 326 -6.22 -9.87 -1.62
C GLN A 326 -7.23 -9.73 -2.76
N SER A 327 -8.37 -10.44 -2.68
CA SER A 327 -9.41 -10.43 -3.73
C SER A 327 -10.05 -9.06 -3.91
N GLU A 328 -10.29 -8.34 -2.81
CA GLU A 328 -10.88 -6.99 -2.89
C GLU A 328 -9.88 -5.97 -3.45
N GLY A 329 -8.59 -6.11 -3.17
CA GLY A 329 -7.55 -5.30 -3.81
C GLY A 329 -7.48 -5.52 -5.33
N MET A 330 -7.68 -6.75 -5.80
CA MET A 330 -7.78 -7.07 -7.24
C MET A 330 -9.05 -6.47 -7.86
N ALA A 331 -10.20 -6.65 -7.20
CA ALA A 331 -11.47 -6.09 -7.68
C ALA A 331 -11.44 -4.56 -7.74
N LEU A 332 -10.79 -3.92 -6.77
CA LEU A 332 -10.58 -2.47 -6.75
C LEU A 332 -9.75 -2.01 -7.96
N ARG A 333 -8.64 -2.71 -8.26
CA ARG A 333 -7.85 -2.46 -9.48
C ARG A 333 -8.72 -2.52 -10.73
N ASP A 334 -9.49 -3.59 -10.89
CA ASP A 334 -10.30 -3.83 -12.09
C ASP A 334 -11.37 -2.75 -12.26
N LYS A 335 -12.03 -2.36 -11.16
CA LYS A 335 -13.04 -1.29 -11.17
C LYS A 335 -12.43 0.07 -11.52
N LEU A 336 -11.29 0.43 -10.94
CA LEU A 336 -10.59 1.69 -11.25
C LEU A 336 -10.16 1.73 -12.73
N GLN A 337 -9.58 0.64 -13.25
CA GLN A 337 -9.18 0.54 -14.66
C GLN A 337 -10.39 0.62 -15.61
N ALA A 338 -11.49 -0.03 -15.29
CA ALA A 338 -12.72 0.04 -16.07
C ALA A 338 -13.30 1.46 -16.14
N LEU A 339 -13.03 2.29 -15.13
CA LEU A 339 -13.42 3.70 -15.07
C LEU A 339 -12.37 4.66 -15.66
N GLY A 340 -11.32 4.14 -16.32
CA GLY A 340 -10.27 4.92 -16.97
C GLY A 340 -9.25 5.53 -16.01
N VAL A 341 -9.20 5.11 -14.76
CA VAL A 341 -8.17 5.55 -13.80
C VAL A 341 -6.87 4.78 -14.08
N PRO A 342 -5.72 5.46 -14.24
CA PRO A 342 -4.43 4.77 -14.36
C PRO A 342 -4.08 4.03 -13.07
N VAL A 343 -3.88 2.69 -13.14
CA VAL A 343 -3.57 1.87 -11.97
C VAL A 343 -2.26 1.10 -12.16
N THR A 344 -1.37 1.22 -11.19
CA THR A 344 -0.25 0.29 -10.98
C THR A 344 -0.65 -0.68 -9.88
N TYR A 345 -0.73 -1.98 -10.18
CA TYR A 345 -1.03 -3.03 -9.20
C TYR A 345 0.15 -3.97 -9.08
N GLN A 346 0.58 -4.26 -7.85
CA GLN A 346 1.64 -5.22 -7.59
C GLN A 346 1.29 -6.13 -6.41
N LEU A 347 1.21 -7.43 -6.69
CA LEU A 347 1.13 -8.49 -5.69
C LEU A 347 2.53 -8.96 -5.31
N TYR A 348 2.78 -9.12 -4.01
CA TYR A 348 4.05 -9.62 -3.49
C TYR A 348 3.88 -11.06 -2.97
N PRO A 349 4.46 -12.06 -3.69
CA PRO A 349 4.37 -13.46 -3.29
C PRO A 349 5.03 -13.74 -1.94
N GLY A 350 4.44 -14.66 -1.17
CA GLY A 350 4.98 -15.12 0.11
C GLY A 350 4.91 -14.11 1.25
N THR A 351 4.23 -12.97 1.05
CA THR A 351 4.00 -11.96 2.09
C THR A 351 2.61 -12.07 2.70
N THR A 352 2.48 -11.59 3.93
CA THR A 352 1.19 -11.47 4.62
C THR A 352 0.78 -10.02 4.77
N HIS A 353 -0.43 -9.78 5.24
CA HIS A 353 -0.88 -8.45 5.66
C HIS A 353 0.15 -7.78 6.57
N GLU A 354 0.28 -6.46 6.54
CA GLU A 354 1.24 -5.62 7.31
C GLU A 354 2.72 -5.72 6.84
N PHE A 355 3.05 -6.49 5.78
CA PHE A 355 4.44 -6.67 5.36
C PHE A 355 5.16 -5.37 4.97
N PHE A 356 4.42 -4.38 4.47
CA PHE A 356 4.97 -3.11 3.96
C PHE A 356 5.77 -2.35 5.01
N GLY A 357 5.36 -2.42 6.30
CA GLY A 357 6.07 -1.86 7.44
C GLY A 357 7.25 -2.68 7.95
N MET A 358 7.53 -3.86 7.36
CA MET A 358 8.60 -4.76 7.79
C MET A 358 9.92 -4.56 7.01
N TYR A 359 10.12 -3.38 6.51
CA TYR A 359 11.23 -2.94 5.64
C TYR A 359 12.63 -3.39 6.12
N ALA A 360 12.86 -3.44 7.43
CA ALA A 360 14.17 -3.77 7.99
C ALA A 360 14.56 -5.26 7.84
N ILE A 361 13.59 -6.17 7.63
CA ILE A 361 13.81 -7.62 7.60
C ILE A 361 13.31 -8.25 6.30
N VAL A 362 12.13 -7.87 5.82
CA VAL A 362 11.45 -8.52 4.69
C VAL A 362 11.87 -7.88 3.36
N PRO A 363 12.52 -8.62 2.44
CA PRO A 363 12.97 -8.07 1.15
C PRO A 363 11.83 -7.54 0.29
N GLU A 364 10.68 -8.21 0.31
CA GLU A 364 9.49 -7.81 -0.43
C GLU A 364 8.96 -6.45 0.05
N ALA A 365 9.12 -6.14 1.34
CA ALA A 365 8.76 -4.81 1.87
C ALA A 365 9.66 -3.71 1.29
N GLN A 366 10.96 -3.97 1.12
CA GLN A 366 11.86 -3.02 0.46
C GLN A 366 11.50 -2.79 -1.00
N GLN A 367 11.17 -3.87 -1.72
CA GLN A 367 10.73 -3.77 -3.12
C GLN A 367 9.43 -2.99 -3.23
N ALA A 368 8.48 -3.23 -2.32
CA ALA A 368 7.20 -2.53 -2.27
C ALA A 368 7.38 -1.02 -1.96
N GLN A 369 8.24 -0.69 -1.01
CA GLN A 369 8.60 0.70 -0.69
C GLN A 369 9.28 1.39 -1.89
N ALA A 370 10.21 0.72 -2.58
CA ALA A 370 10.88 1.26 -3.76
C ALA A 370 9.90 1.52 -4.93
N LEU A 371 8.93 0.61 -5.15
CA LEU A 371 7.85 0.82 -6.13
C LEU A 371 7.01 2.03 -5.74
N ALA A 372 6.53 2.09 -4.50
CA ALA A 372 5.73 3.20 -3.98
C ALA A 372 6.47 4.53 -4.14
N ALA A 373 7.75 4.58 -3.75
CA ALA A 373 8.57 5.78 -3.90
C ALA A 373 8.73 6.20 -5.37
N THR A 374 8.89 5.24 -6.27
CA THR A 374 9.01 5.53 -7.71
C THR A 374 7.74 6.16 -8.27
N GLN A 375 6.57 5.59 -7.95
CA GLN A 375 5.28 6.11 -8.41
C GLN A 375 5.00 7.50 -7.84
N LEU A 376 5.24 7.69 -6.54
CA LEU A 376 5.06 9.01 -5.91
C LEU A 376 6.00 10.06 -6.47
N ARG A 377 7.30 9.75 -6.67
CA ARG A 377 8.24 10.68 -7.32
C ARG A 377 7.79 11.06 -8.73
N ASN A 378 7.26 10.11 -9.51
CA ASN A 378 6.74 10.39 -10.85
C ASN A 378 5.53 11.33 -10.80
N ALA A 379 4.64 11.14 -9.84
CA ALA A 379 3.46 12.00 -9.65
C ALA A 379 3.79 13.42 -9.17
N PHE A 380 4.98 13.62 -8.60
CA PHE A 380 5.44 14.92 -8.12
C PHE A 380 6.31 15.70 -9.13
N ARG A 381 6.57 15.15 -10.31
CA ARG A 381 7.26 15.86 -11.40
C ARG A 381 6.31 16.86 -12.07
#